data_a77931ea50d92c3c0e15993ecb51c173
#
_entry.id   a77931ea50d92c3c0e15993ecb51c173
#
_cell.length_a   1.000
_cell.length_b   1.000
_cell.length_c   1.000
_cell.angle_alpha   90.00
_cell.angle_beta   90.00
_cell.angle_gamma   90.00
#
_symmetry.space_group_name_H-M   'P 1'
#
loop_
_entity.id
_entity.type
_entity.pdbx_description
1 polymer ?
#
loop_
_entity_poly.entity_id
_entity_poly.type
_entity_poly.pdbx_seq_one_letter_code
_entity_poly.pdbx_strand_id
1 'polypeptide(L)'
;NLDLIVTAPSVIYQVNMLDNTTMMVDNPATLPDPQKRESIEEPYVKLEIYTPNIYNGALMELCQERRGEFIDMKYITTDRVTLHYEMPLAEVVTDFFDQMKSRTKGYASMEYSLIGYRKNELVRLDVLINGEKADPLTTIVHRDKAYNVGKGLVEKLKELIPRQQFKIPIQASIGSRIIAAESISAMRKDVLAKCYGGDISRKKKLLQKQAKGKKRMKAMGKVDVPQEAFMAVLKLNQ
;
A
#
# COMPACT_ATOMS: atom_id res chain seq x y z
N ASN A 1 -23.87 13.33 -9.83
CA ASN A 1 -22.77 12.86 -9.01
C ASN A 1 -22.42 11.45 -9.50
N LEU A 2 -21.17 11.26 -9.91
CA LEU A 2 -20.64 9.95 -10.27
C LEU A 2 -19.81 9.47 -9.07
N ASP A 3 -20.10 8.29 -8.55
CA ASP A 3 -19.26 7.64 -7.56
C ASP A 3 -18.06 7.03 -8.31
N LEU A 4 -16.90 7.63 -8.12
CA LEU A 4 -15.66 7.21 -8.74
C LEU A 4 -14.75 6.59 -7.67
N ILE A 5 -14.30 5.35 -7.91
CA ILE A 5 -13.24 4.73 -7.12
C ILE A 5 -11.96 4.78 -7.95
N VAL A 6 -10.93 5.39 -7.39
CA VAL A 6 -9.60 5.46 -8.02
C VAL A 6 -8.70 4.44 -7.32
N THR A 7 -8.01 3.61 -8.08
CA THR A 7 -7.04 2.64 -7.58
C THR A 7 -5.63 3.02 -8.01
N ALA A 8 -4.62 2.51 -7.32
CA ALA A 8 -3.22 2.67 -7.72
C ALA A 8 -2.99 2.05 -9.11
N PRO A 9 -2.11 2.63 -9.94
CA PRO A 9 -1.67 1.95 -11.14
C PRO A 9 -1.07 0.59 -10.75
N SER A 10 -1.53 -0.46 -11.40
CA SER A 10 -1.02 -1.82 -11.21
C SER A 10 -0.48 -2.38 -12.50
N VAL A 11 0.44 -3.32 -12.37
CA VAL A 11 0.96 -4.08 -13.50
C VAL A 11 0.21 -5.41 -13.60
N ILE A 12 0.28 -6.06 -14.75
CA ILE A 12 -0.28 -7.40 -14.94
C ILE A 12 0.74 -8.41 -14.44
N TYR A 13 0.36 -9.22 -13.46
CA TYR A 13 1.19 -10.30 -12.93
C TYR A 13 0.89 -11.60 -13.64
N GLN A 14 1.91 -12.43 -13.82
CA GLN A 14 1.76 -13.79 -14.31
C GLN A 14 1.83 -14.75 -13.14
N VAL A 15 0.79 -15.56 -12.95
CA VAL A 15 0.69 -16.51 -11.85
C VAL A 15 0.73 -17.92 -12.40
N ASN A 16 1.73 -18.70 -12.01
CA ASN A 16 1.83 -20.11 -12.35
C ASN A 16 1.11 -20.91 -11.27
N MET A 17 0.13 -21.70 -11.69
CA MET A 17 -0.69 -22.53 -10.83
C MET A 17 -0.08 -23.92 -10.65
N LEU A 18 -0.47 -24.63 -9.58
CA LEU A 18 0.00 -26.00 -9.32
C LEU A 18 -0.47 -27.03 -10.37
N ASP A 19 -1.50 -26.72 -11.14
CA ASP A 19 -2.00 -27.55 -12.26
C ASP A 19 -1.27 -27.28 -13.59
N ASN A 20 -0.13 -26.59 -13.55
CA ASN A 20 0.66 -26.15 -14.69
C ASN A 20 -0.06 -25.16 -15.64
N THR A 21 -1.15 -24.55 -15.21
CA THR A 21 -1.78 -23.46 -15.95
C THR A 21 -1.17 -22.11 -15.55
N THR A 22 -1.17 -21.17 -16.48
CA THR A 22 -0.72 -19.79 -16.24
C THR A 22 -1.90 -18.85 -16.32
N MET A 23 -2.03 -17.99 -15.31
CA MET A 23 -3.10 -17.00 -15.20
C MET A 23 -2.50 -15.59 -15.18
N MET A 24 -3.06 -14.69 -15.97
CA MET A 24 -2.72 -13.26 -15.92
C MET A 24 -3.64 -12.56 -14.92
N VAL A 25 -3.05 -11.83 -13.98
CA VAL A 25 -3.76 -11.15 -12.90
C VAL A 25 -3.48 -9.66 -12.99
N ASP A 26 -4.51 -8.89 -13.32
CA ASP A 26 -4.50 -7.42 -13.39
C ASP A 26 -5.06 -6.77 -12.11
N ASN A 27 -5.91 -7.50 -11.39
CA ASN A 27 -6.51 -7.05 -10.14
C ASN A 27 -5.93 -7.82 -8.94
N PRO A 28 -5.24 -7.15 -8.01
CA PRO A 28 -4.67 -7.79 -6.82
C PRO A 28 -5.68 -8.59 -5.98
N ALA A 29 -6.95 -8.17 -5.95
CA ALA A 29 -7.99 -8.85 -5.19
C ALA A 29 -8.30 -10.26 -5.75
N THR A 30 -8.09 -10.48 -7.06
CA THR A 30 -8.34 -11.77 -7.74
C THR A 30 -7.17 -12.74 -7.66
N LEU A 31 -6.06 -12.34 -7.01
CA LEU A 31 -4.88 -13.20 -6.89
C LEU A 31 -5.22 -14.50 -6.15
N PRO A 32 -4.95 -15.68 -6.76
CA PRO A 32 -5.20 -16.98 -6.14
C PRO A 32 -4.47 -17.15 -4.81
N ASP A 33 -5.03 -17.94 -3.91
CA ASP A 33 -4.42 -18.24 -2.62
C ASP A 33 -3.06 -18.93 -2.77
N PRO A 34 -2.12 -18.74 -1.84
CA PRO A 34 -0.78 -19.33 -1.90
C PRO A 34 -0.75 -20.85 -2.06
N GLN A 35 -1.80 -21.54 -1.59
CA GLN A 35 -1.93 -23.00 -1.66
C GLN A 35 -2.29 -23.52 -3.07
N LYS A 36 -2.75 -22.64 -3.96
CA LYS A 36 -3.18 -23.00 -5.33
C LYS A 36 -2.18 -22.60 -6.40
N ARG A 37 -1.17 -21.81 -6.05
CA ARG A 37 -0.18 -21.27 -6.97
C ARG A 37 1.22 -21.77 -6.65
N GLU A 38 2.04 -21.96 -7.67
CA GLU A 38 3.45 -22.31 -7.55
C GLU A 38 4.32 -21.04 -7.41
N SER A 39 4.06 -20.05 -8.25
CA SER A 39 4.85 -18.82 -8.28
C SER A 39 4.05 -17.63 -8.81
N ILE A 40 4.54 -16.43 -8.47
CA ILE A 40 4.10 -15.17 -9.09
C ILE A 40 5.30 -14.58 -9.80
N GLU A 41 5.06 -14.11 -11.02
CA GLU A 41 6.04 -13.40 -11.83
C GLU A 41 5.55 -12.00 -12.10
N GLU A 42 6.46 -11.05 -12.00
CA GLU A 42 6.21 -9.65 -12.30
C GLU A 42 6.93 -9.22 -13.58
N PRO A 43 6.35 -8.27 -14.35
CA PRO A 43 7.00 -7.76 -15.55
C PRO A 43 8.24 -6.95 -15.18
N TYR A 44 9.34 -7.21 -15.88
CA TYR A 44 10.61 -6.49 -15.77
C TYR A 44 10.84 -5.61 -16.98
N VAL A 45 11.49 -4.50 -16.74
CA VAL A 45 11.89 -3.55 -17.78
C VAL A 45 13.38 -3.31 -17.73
N LYS A 46 13.96 -3.12 -18.91
CA LYS A 46 15.25 -2.48 -19.08
C LYS A 46 15.03 -0.98 -19.06
N LEU A 47 15.68 -0.30 -18.15
CA LEU A 47 15.61 1.13 -17.93
C LEU A 47 16.92 1.79 -18.36
N GLU A 48 16.84 2.84 -19.17
CA GLU A 48 17.95 3.67 -19.59
C GLU A 48 17.71 5.10 -19.07
N ILE A 49 18.62 5.60 -18.21
CA ILE A 49 18.51 6.92 -17.61
C ILE A 49 19.64 7.80 -18.14
N TYR A 50 19.27 8.89 -18.79
CA TYR A 50 20.18 9.91 -19.30
C TYR A 50 20.29 11.06 -18.31
N THR A 51 21.51 11.34 -17.81
CA THR A 51 21.69 12.33 -16.75
C THR A 51 23.06 13.01 -16.82
N PRO A 52 23.18 14.26 -16.31
CA PRO A 52 24.49 14.81 -15.99
C PRO A 52 25.20 13.99 -14.93
N ASN A 53 26.52 13.81 -15.08
CA ASN A 53 27.36 12.98 -14.23
C ASN A 53 27.24 13.30 -12.73
N ILE A 54 26.99 14.56 -12.38
CA ILE A 54 26.86 15.03 -10.99
C ILE A 54 25.70 14.40 -10.22
N TYR A 55 24.69 13.82 -10.92
CA TYR A 55 23.51 13.20 -10.30
C TYR A 55 23.57 11.67 -10.25
N ASN A 56 24.65 11.04 -10.71
CA ASN A 56 24.79 9.59 -10.76
C ASN A 56 24.50 8.93 -9.41
N GLY A 57 25.13 9.40 -8.33
CA GLY A 57 24.99 8.81 -7.00
C GLY A 57 23.53 8.81 -6.53
N ALA A 58 22.81 9.94 -6.70
CA ALA A 58 21.42 10.05 -6.30
C ALA A 58 20.49 9.15 -7.10
N LEU A 59 20.80 8.92 -8.39
CA LEU A 59 20.01 8.03 -9.25
C LEU A 59 20.32 6.55 -8.99
N MET A 60 21.57 6.20 -8.74
CA MET A 60 21.94 4.84 -8.35
C MET A 60 21.27 4.45 -7.04
N GLU A 61 21.24 5.35 -6.04
CA GLU A 61 20.51 5.15 -4.79
C GLU A 61 19.02 4.94 -5.04
N LEU A 62 18.38 5.80 -5.85
CA LEU A 62 16.97 5.66 -6.21
C LEU A 62 16.67 4.31 -6.87
N CYS A 63 17.49 3.89 -7.84
CA CYS A 63 17.31 2.60 -8.49
C CYS A 63 17.46 1.42 -7.50
N GLN A 64 18.42 1.50 -6.60
CA GLN A 64 18.63 0.48 -5.56
C GLN A 64 17.45 0.40 -4.58
N GLU A 65 16.90 1.53 -4.12
CA GLU A 65 15.69 1.60 -3.30
C GLU A 65 14.49 0.93 -3.99
N ARG A 66 14.46 0.96 -5.33
CA ARG A 66 13.40 0.43 -6.19
C ARG A 66 13.70 -0.95 -6.78
N ARG A 67 14.54 -1.73 -6.14
CA ARG A 67 14.91 -3.10 -6.57
C ARG A 67 15.57 -3.16 -7.96
N GLY A 68 16.20 -2.07 -8.40
CA GLY A 68 16.89 -2.03 -9.67
C GLY A 68 18.22 -2.79 -9.63
N GLU A 69 18.46 -3.61 -10.63
CA GLU A 69 19.70 -4.33 -10.86
C GLU A 69 20.56 -3.50 -11.82
N PHE A 70 21.71 -3.04 -11.34
CA PHE A 70 22.65 -2.27 -12.14
C PHE A 70 23.28 -3.15 -13.23
N ILE A 71 23.22 -2.70 -14.48
CA ILE A 71 23.81 -3.40 -15.62
C ILE A 71 25.13 -2.76 -16.00
N ASP A 72 25.08 -1.52 -16.48
CA ASP A 72 26.28 -0.76 -16.84
C ASP A 72 26.02 0.75 -16.81
N MET A 73 27.10 1.53 -16.97
CA MET A 73 27.07 2.97 -17.12
C MET A 73 27.97 3.36 -18.29
N LYS A 74 27.45 4.18 -19.20
CA LYS A 74 28.19 4.68 -20.36
C LYS A 74 28.29 6.19 -20.37
N TYR A 75 29.47 6.71 -20.60
CA TYR A 75 29.70 8.13 -20.83
C TYR A 75 29.32 8.48 -22.27
N ILE A 76 28.37 9.40 -22.43
CA ILE A 76 28.00 9.96 -23.75
C ILE A 76 28.95 11.10 -24.06
N THR A 77 29.21 11.94 -23.06
CA THR A 77 30.19 13.04 -23.07
C THR A 77 30.88 13.08 -21.72
N THR A 78 31.86 13.98 -21.54
CA THR A 78 32.56 14.18 -20.25
C THR A 78 31.59 14.49 -19.10
N ASP A 79 30.44 15.14 -19.40
CA ASP A 79 29.52 15.65 -18.40
C ASP A 79 28.19 14.88 -18.35
N ARG A 80 27.97 13.94 -19.28
CA ARG A 80 26.70 13.17 -19.37
C ARG A 80 26.95 11.69 -19.46
N VAL A 81 26.08 10.95 -18.75
CA VAL A 81 26.13 9.50 -18.70
C VAL A 81 24.76 8.91 -18.96
N THR A 82 24.75 7.66 -19.42
CA THR A 82 23.60 6.79 -19.45
C THR A 82 23.79 5.69 -18.43
N LEU A 83 22.81 5.52 -17.54
CA LEU A 83 22.73 4.42 -16.59
C LEU A 83 21.77 3.37 -17.13
N HIS A 84 22.18 2.11 -17.15
CA HIS A 84 21.34 0.99 -17.55
C HIS A 84 21.00 0.12 -16.35
N TYR A 85 19.71 -0.11 -16.15
CA TYR A 85 19.18 -0.93 -15.09
C TYR A 85 18.14 -1.92 -15.62
N GLU A 86 17.96 -3.04 -14.92
CA GLU A 86 16.78 -3.88 -15.04
C GLU A 86 16.02 -3.80 -13.73
N MET A 87 14.72 -3.57 -13.82
CA MET A 87 13.90 -3.41 -12.61
C MET A 87 12.43 -3.79 -12.86
N PRO A 88 11.69 -4.10 -11.79
CA PRO A 88 10.26 -4.39 -11.91
C PRO A 88 9.48 -3.19 -12.44
N LEU A 89 8.60 -3.42 -13.40
CA LEU A 89 7.74 -2.36 -13.95
C LEU A 89 6.88 -1.69 -12.87
N ALA A 90 6.44 -2.45 -11.87
CA ALA A 90 5.65 -1.92 -10.75
C ALA A 90 6.35 -0.78 -10.00
N GLU A 91 7.68 -0.83 -9.89
CA GLU A 91 8.48 0.22 -9.24
C GLU A 91 8.68 1.46 -10.14
N VAL A 92 8.51 1.31 -11.46
CA VAL A 92 8.66 2.41 -12.42
C VAL A 92 7.37 3.20 -12.60
N VAL A 93 6.22 2.52 -12.67
CA VAL A 93 4.93 3.16 -13.00
C VAL A 93 4.34 3.97 -11.84
N THR A 94 4.85 3.84 -10.63
CA THR A 94 4.39 4.60 -9.48
C THR A 94 4.93 6.04 -9.51
N ASP A 95 5.90 6.34 -8.70
CA ASP A 95 6.47 7.69 -8.50
C ASP A 95 7.94 7.82 -8.95
N PHE A 96 8.49 6.78 -9.58
CA PHE A 96 9.90 6.75 -9.97
C PHE A 96 10.30 7.94 -10.85
N PHE A 97 9.44 8.30 -11.83
CA PHE A 97 9.70 9.43 -12.71
C PHE A 97 9.78 10.75 -11.92
N ASP A 98 8.85 10.97 -11.01
CA ASP A 98 8.81 12.19 -10.20
C ASP A 98 10.00 12.27 -9.23
N GLN A 99 10.37 11.16 -8.61
CA GLN A 99 11.56 11.05 -7.77
C GLN A 99 12.84 11.30 -8.55
N MET A 100 12.95 10.72 -9.75
CA MET A 100 14.08 10.93 -10.66
C MET A 100 14.22 12.42 -11.02
N LYS A 101 13.11 13.06 -11.41
CA LYS A 101 13.10 14.49 -11.75
C LYS A 101 13.44 15.36 -10.54
N SER A 102 12.89 15.06 -9.38
CA SER A 102 13.16 15.80 -8.14
C SER A 102 14.63 15.72 -7.73
N ARG A 103 15.20 14.51 -7.69
CA ARG A 103 16.62 14.29 -7.30
C ARG A 103 17.62 14.88 -8.29
N THR A 104 17.20 15.11 -9.53
CA THR A 104 18.08 15.64 -10.60
C THR A 104 17.72 17.06 -11.04
N LYS A 105 16.88 17.78 -10.29
CA LYS A 105 16.40 19.13 -10.65
C LYS A 105 15.79 19.21 -12.07
N GLY A 106 15.17 18.11 -12.51
CA GLY A 106 14.56 18.02 -13.82
C GLY A 106 15.49 17.63 -14.99
N TYR A 107 16.80 17.47 -14.74
CA TYR A 107 17.76 17.23 -15.82
C TYR A 107 17.79 15.78 -16.35
N ALA A 108 17.43 14.79 -15.54
CA ALA A 108 17.38 13.42 -16.01
C ALA A 108 16.18 13.14 -16.89
N SER A 109 16.37 12.25 -17.86
CA SER A 109 15.30 11.63 -18.65
C SER A 109 15.48 10.12 -18.65
N MET A 110 14.42 9.39 -18.91
CA MET A 110 14.48 7.92 -18.96
C MET A 110 13.67 7.37 -20.12
N GLU A 111 14.08 6.21 -20.56
CA GLU A 111 13.35 5.33 -21.47
C GLU A 111 13.32 3.93 -20.87
N TYR A 112 12.27 3.17 -21.11
CA TYR A 112 12.21 1.78 -20.67
C TYR A 112 11.54 0.88 -21.72
N SER A 113 11.93 -0.37 -21.71
CA SER A 113 11.39 -1.41 -22.58
C SER A 113 11.13 -2.69 -21.79
N LEU A 114 10.02 -3.37 -22.07
CA LEU A 114 9.67 -4.63 -21.41
C LEU A 114 10.64 -5.72 -21.86
N ILE A 115 11.18 -6.48 -20.89
CA ILE A 115 12.12 -7.58 -21.15
C ILE A 115 11.57 -8.95 -20.73
N GLY A 116 10.33 -9.02 -20.27
CA GLY A 116 9.64 -10.25 -19.88
C GLY A 116 9.23 -10.28 -18.42
N TYR A 117 8.96 -11.49 -17.93
CA TYR A 117 8.51 -11.74 -16.57
C TYR A 117 9.58 -12.43 -15.76
N ARG A 118 9.68 -12.09 -14.46
CA ARG A 118 10.61 -12.76 -13.54
C ARG A 118 9.88 -13.12 -12.25
N LYS A 119 10.18 -14.33 -11.76
CA LYS A 119 9.68 -14.83 -10.48
C LYS A 119 10.26 -14.01 -9.34
N ASN A 120 9.39 -13.57 -8.43
CA ASN A 120 9.77 -12.84 -7.23
C ASN A 120 8.93 -13.23 -6.02
N GLU A 121 9.41 -12.91 -4.81
CA GLU A 121 8.69 -13.14 -3.56
C GLU A 121 7.59 -12.09 -3.34
N LEU A 122 6.52 -12.19 -4.12
CA LEU A 122 5.39 -11.29 -4.07
C LEU A 122 4.29 -11.84 -3.16
N VAL A 123 3.69 -10.95 -2.39
CA VAL A 123 2.60 -11.27 -1.47
C VAL A 123 1.43 -10.33 -1.69
N ARG A 124 0.20 -10.85 -1.52
CA ARG A 124 -1.01 -10.04 -1.48
C ARG A 124 -1.14 -9.42 -0.09
N LEU A 125 -1.21 -8.11 -0.05
CA LEU A 125 -1.47 -7.31 1.13
C LEU A 125 -2.94 -6.90 1.13
N ASP A 126 -3.72 -7.46 2.03
CA ASP A 126 -5.13 -7.14 2.25
C ASP A 126 -5.27 -6.09 3.35
N VAL A 127 -6.16 -5.11 3.16
CA VAL A 127 -6.55 -4.14 4.19
C VAL A 127 -7.92 -4.51 4.73
N LEU A 128 -8.03 -4.62 6.05
CA LEU A 128 -9.29 -4.88 6.74
C LEU A 128 -9.70 -3.64 7.55
N ILE A 129 -10.93 -3.20 7.36
CA ILE A 129 -11.54 -2.11 8.10
C ILE A 129 -12.74 -2.66 8.87
N ASN A 130 -12.69 -2.59 10.18
CA ASN A 130 -13.69 -3.20 11.08
C ASN A 130 -13.86 -4.72 10.88
N GLY A 131 -12.84 -5.42 10.36
CA GLY A 131 -12.86 -6.85 10.08
C GLY A 131 -13.35 -7.22 8.68
N GLU A 132 -13.82 -6.26 7.89
CA GLU A 132 -14.21 -6.45 6.48
C GLU A 132 -13.06 -6.07 5.56
N LYS A 133 -12.84 -6.85 4.50
CA LYS A 133 -11.82 -6.56 3.50
C LYS A 133 -12.23 -5.36 2.65
N ALA A 134 -11.28 -4.47 2.42
CA ALA A 134 -11.43 -3.35 1.50
C ALA A 134 -10.71 -3.68 0.19
N ASP A 135 -11.38 -4.39 -0.71
CA ASP A 135 -10.79 -4.87 -1.98
C ASP A 135 -10.08 -3.78 -2.81
N PRO A 136 -10.58 -2.53 -2.90
CA PRO A 136 -9.88 -1.46 -3.62
C PRO A 136 -8.53 -1.06 -3.02
N LEU A 137 -8.27 -1.44 -1.76
CA LEU A 137 -7.01 -1.18 -1.06
C LEU A 137 -6.06 -2.39 -1.07
N THR A 138 -6.49 -3.50 -1.66
CA THR A 138 -5.65 -4.70 -1.81
C THR A 138 -4.55 -4.40 -2.83
N THR A 139 -3.31 -4.76 -2.48
CA THR A 139 -2.15 -4.56 -3.36
C THR A 139 -1.21 -5.77 -3.33
N ILE A 140 -0.44 -5.94 -4.39
CA ILE A 140 0.63 -6.94 -4.46
C ILE A 140 1.95 -6.20 -4.22
N VAL A 141 2.72 -6.66 -3.25
CA VAL A 141 3.98 -6.05 -2.85
C VAL A 141 5.07 -7.10 -2.65
N HIS A 142 6.32 -6.69 -2.77
CA HIS A 142 7.43 -7.56 -2.39
C HIS A 142 7.39 -7.85 -0.88
N ARG A 143 7.69 -9.08 -0.48
CA ARG A 143 7.60 -9.56 0.90
C ARG A 143 8.35 -8.67 1.89
N ASP A 144 9.56 -8.23 1.54
CA ASP A 144 10.39 -7.39 2.41
C ASP A 144 9.80 -6.00 2.65
N LYS A 145 9.08 -5.45 1.67
CA LYS A 145 8.43 -4.14 1.78
C LYS A 145 7.04 -4.22 2.42
N ALA A 146 6.45 -5.41 2.52
CA ALA A 146 5.06 -5.60 2.93
C ALA A 146 4.72 -4.99 4.29
N TYR A 147 5.63 -5.11 5.29
CA TYR A 147 5.42 -4.51 6.60
C TYR A 147 5.38 -2.98 6.55
N ASN A 148 6.35 -2.36 5.87
CA ASN A 148 6.45 -0.90 5.79
C ASN A 148 5.26 -0.31 5.03
N VAL A 149 4.89 -0.91 3.90
CA VAL A 149 3.71 -0.53 3.12
C VAL A 149 2.44 -0.71 3.95
N GLY A 150 2.26 -1.87 4.57
CA GLY A 150 1.10 -2.16 5.41
C GLY A 150 0.96 -1.20 6.60
N LYS A 151 2.07 -0.86 7.26
CA LYS A 151 2.10 0.11 8.36
C LYS A 151 1.71 1.50 7.89
N GLY A 152 2.32 2.00 6.81
CA GLY A 152 1.97 3.30 6.22
C GLY A 152 0.50 3.40 5.84
N LEU A 153 -0.06 2.32 5.24
CA LEU A 153 -1.47 2.25 4.87
C LEU A 153 -2.40 2.38 6.08
N VAL A 154 -2.17 1.60 7.15
CA VAL A 154 -3.05 1.64 8.33
C VAL A 154 -2.93 2.94 9.10
N GLU A 155 -1.73 3.55 9.18
CA GLU A 155 -1.51 4.86 9.79
C GLU A 155 -2.26 5.95 9.02
N LYS A 156 -2.15 5.97 7.69
CA LYS A 156 -2.83 6.96 6.86
C LYS A 156 -4.35 6.83 6.87
N LEU A 157 -4.86 5.61 6.79
CA LEU A 157 -6.29 5.36 6.93
C LEU A 157 -6.85 5.79 8.28
N LYS A 158 -6.08 5.62 9.37
CA LYS A 158 -6.45 6.10 10.71
C LYS A 158 -6.60 7.62 10.77
N GLU A 159 -5.78 8.37 10.03
CA GLU A 159 -5.86 9.83 9.96
C GLU A 159 -7.10 10.30 9.18
N LEU A 160 -7.44 9.61 8.10
CA LEU A 160 -8.44 10.05 7.12
C LEU A 160 -9.85 9.56 7.43
N ILE A 161 -10.00 8.38 8.03
CA ILE A 161 -11.31 7.85 8.38
C ILE A 161 -11.84 8.56 9.62
N PRO A 162 -13.02 9.20 9.56
CA PRO A 162 -13.56 9.93 10.69
C PRO A 162 -13.96 9.00 11.84
N ARG A 163 -13.83 9.50 13.07
CA ARG A 163 -14.30 8.77 14.27
C ARG A 163 -15.78 8.51 14.20
N GLN A 164 -16.17 7.30 14.58
CA GLN A 164 -17.57 6.89 14.68
C GLN A 164 -17.96 6.57 16.12
N GLN A 165 -19.22 6.16 16.33
CA GLN A 165 -19.76 5.84 17.66
C GLN A 165 -19.11 4.58 18.28
N PHE A 166 -18.35 3.81 17.50
CA PHE A 166 -17.65 2.59 17.93
C PHE A 166 -16.19 2.63 17.51
N LYS A 167 -15.38 1.78 18.13
CA LYS A 167 -13.95 1.63 17.80
C LYS A 167 -13.82 0.88 16.46
N ILE A 168 -13.06 1.45 15.52
CA ILE A 168 -12.79 0.87 14.21
C ILE A 168 -11.34 0.33 14.23
N PRO A 169 -11.12 -0.98 14.21
CA PRO A 169 -9.81 -1.54 13.93
C PRO A 169 -9.52 -1.44 12.44
N ILE A 170 -8.29 -1.04 12.10
CA ILE A 170 -7.74 -1.02 10.74
C ILE A 170 -6.54 -1.94 10.77
N GLN A 171 -6.48 -2.90 9.85
CA GLN A 171 -5.45 -3.93 9.86
C GLN A 171 -4.94 -4.16 8.44
N ALA A 172 -3.64 -4.39 8.32
CA ALA A 172 -3.03 -4.90 7.09
C ALA A 172 -2.62 -6.36 7.34
N SER A 173 -2.95 -7.24 6.40
CA SER A 173 -2.70 -8.67 6.54
C SER A 173 -2.16 -9.31 5.26
N ILE A 174 -1.38 -10.37 5.45
CA ILE A 174 -0.95 -11.29 4.39
C ILE A 174 -1.65 -12.62 4.65
N GLY A 175 -2.65 -12.95 3.83
CA GLY A 175 -3.53 -14.08 4.12
C GLY A 175 -4.26 -13.92 5.46
N SER A 176 -4.07 -14.87 6.38
CA SER A 176 -4.65 -14.81 7.72
C SER A 176 -3.79 -14.06 8.75
N ARG A 177 -2.54 -13.73 8.42
CA ARG A 177 -1.59 -13.10 9.35
C ARG A 177 -1.69 -11.58 9.27
N ILE A 178 -2.08 -10.94 10.37
CA ILE A 178 -2.02 -9.49 10.54
C ILE A 178 -0.57 -9.07 10.74
N ILE A 179 -0.09 -8.14 9.91
CA ILE A 179 1.29 -7.62 9.97
C ILE A 179 1.36 -6.21 10.54
N ALA A 180 0.31 -5.40 10.37
CA ALA A 180 0.20 -4.08 10.97
C ALA A 180 -1.25 -3.83 11.40
N ALA A 181 -1.44 -3.11 12.50
CA ALA A 181 -2.76 -2.80 13.00
C ALA A 181 -2.78 -1.44 13.71
N GLU A 182 -3.81 -0.67 13.40
CA GLU A 182 -4.15 0.57 14.07
C GLU A 182 -5.62 0.59 14.46
N SER A 183 -6.04 1.55 15.24
CA SER A 183 -7.45 1.68 15.60
C SER A 183 -7.88 3.11 15.80
N ILE A 184 -9.07 3.42 15.29
CA ILE A 184 -9.73 4.69 15.48
C ILE A 184 -10.61 4.59 16.74
N SER A 185 -10.39 5.50 17.69
CA SER A 185 -11.16 5.54 18.93
C SER A 185 -12.61 5.95 18.68
N ALA A 186 -13.55 5.31 19.37
CA ALA A 186 -14.96 5.69 19.34
C ALA A 186 -15.18 7.12 19.86
N MET A 187 -16.14 7.83 19.28
CA MET A 187 -16.64 9.05 19.91
C MET A 187 -17.21 8.73 21.31
N ARG A 188 -16.84 9.51 22.28
CA ARG A 188 -17.31 9.35 23.65
C ARG A 188 -18.28 10.48 24.01
N LYS A 189 -19.48 10.10 24.45
CA LYS A 189 -20.38 11.01 25.13
C LYS A 189 -19.97 11.04 26.61
N ASP A 190 -19.84 12.22 27.20
CA ASP A 190 -19.62 12.35 28.63
C ASP A 190 -20.90 12.00 29.40
N VAL A 191 -21.02 10.71 29.73
CA VAL A 191 -22.17 10.21 30.51
C VAL A 191 -22.03 10.50 32.01
N LEU A 192 -20.87 11.00 32.45
CA LEU A 192 -20.58 11.30 33.84
C LEU A 192 -20.77 12.79 34.19
N ALA A 193 -20.95 13.67 33.20
CA ALA A 193 -21.08 15.12 33.40
C ALA A 193 -22.17 15.49 34.40
N LYS A 194 -23.25 14.72 34.51
CA LYS A 194 -24.35 14.96 35.46
C LYS A 194 -24.23 14.15 36.75
N CYS A 195 -23.12 13.42 36.96
CA CYS A 195 -22.90 12.62 38.18
C CYS A 195 -22.09 13.44 39.19
N TYR A 196 -22.77 14.37 39.87
CA TYR A 196 -22.22 15.08 41.01
C TYR A 196 -22.18 14.13 42.22
N GLY A 197 -21.02 14.05 42.89
CA GLY A 197 -20.85 13.23 44.08
C GLY A 197 -20.13 11.89 43.86
N GLY A 198 -19.73 11.28 44.97
CA GLY A 198 -18.79 10.18 45.02
C GLY A 198 -19.32 8.76 44.67
N ASP A 199 -20.51 8.60 44.11
CA ASP A 199 -21.05 7.26 43.79
C ASP A 199 -20.28 6.58 42.64
N ILE A 200 -19.23 5.90 43.01
CA ILE A 200 -18.35 5.13 42.10
C ILE A 200 -19.14 4.01 41.41
N SER A 201 -20.08 3.40 42.10
CA SER A 201 -20.86 2.27 41.54
C SER A 201 -21.77 2.73 40.42
N ARG A 202 -22.44 3.87 40.57
CA ARG A 202 -23.29 4.49 39.53
C ARG A 202 -22.46 4.91 38.30
N LYS A 203 -21.30 5.56 38.53
CA LYS A 203 -20.36 5.93 37.45
C LYS A 203 -19.91 4.70 36.65
N LYS A 204 -19.54 3.61 37.34
CA LYS A 204 -19.12 2.36 36.72
C LYS A 204 -20.23 1.72 35.89
N LYS A 205 -21.48 1.65 36.40
CA LYS A 205 -22.64 1.13 35.68
C LYS A 205 -22.95 1.93 34.40
N LEU A 206 -22.87 3.27 34.45
CA LEU A 206 -23.08 4.13 33.28
C LEU A 206 -22.02 3.90 32.19
N LEU A 207 -20.75 3.79 32.57
CA LEU A 207 -19.67 3.48 31.64
C LEU A 207 -19.82 2.08 31.01
N GLN A 208 -20.21 1.09 31.80
CA GLN A 208 -20.49 -0.28 31.31
C GLN A 208 -21.65 -0.30 30.32
N LYS A 209 -22.75 0.44 30.61
CA LYS A 209 -23.90 0.56 29.70
C LYS A 209 -23.50 1.20 28.38
N GLN A 210 -22.67 2.26 28.42
CA GLN A 210 -22.13 2.91 27.23
C GLN A 210 -21.23 1.93 26.42
N ALA A 211 -20.35 1.18 27.07
CA ALA A 211 -19.47 0.21 26.43
C ALA A 211 -20.29 -0.93 25.74
N LYS A 212 -21.33 -1.44 26.42
CA LYS A 212 -22.24 -2.46 25.86
C LYS A 212 -23.00 -1.93 24.64
N GLY A 213 -23.50 -0.69 24.69
CA GLY A 213 -24.15 -0.04 23.56
C GLY A 213 -23.22 0.09 22.34
N LYS A 214 -21.98 0.53 22.57
CA LYS A 214 -20.95 0.63 21.50
C LYS A 214 -20.58 -0.71 20.89
N LYS A 215 -20.51 -1.78 21.68
CA LYS A 215 -20.29 -3.14 21.17
C LYS A 215 -21.41 -3.61 20.23
N ARG A 216 -22.67 -3.27 20.55
CA ARG A 216 -23.81 -3.56 19.66
C ARG A 216 -23.75 -2.75 18.37
N MET A 217 -23.44 -1.45 18.44
CA MET A 217 -23.29 -0.59 17.28
C MET A 217 -22.17 -1.07 16.35
N LYS A 218 -21.06 -1.56 16.89
CA LYS A 218 -19.97 -2.14 16.11
C LYS A 218 -20.41 -3.35 15.28
N ALA A 219 -21.27 -4.21 15.83
CA ALA A 219 -21.76 -5.40 15.13
C ALA A 219 -22.74 -5.09 13.99
N MET A 220 -23.37 -3.91 14.01
CA MET A 220 -24.38 -3.50 13.02
C MET A 220 -23.91 -2.39 12.07
N GLY A 221 -22.82 -1.68 12.43
CA GLY A 221 -22.35 -0.50 11.70
C GLY A 221 -21.41 -0.86 10.57
N LYS A 222 -21.76 -0.47 9.34
CA LYS A 222 -20.81 -0.39 8.24
C LYS A 222 -19.93 0.84 8.45
N VAL A 223 -18.64 0.71 8.13
CA VAL A 223 -17.71 1.84 8.15
C VAL A 223 -17.72 2.47 6.77
N ASP A 224 -18.17 3.70 6.70
CA ASP A 224 -18.06 4.49 5.49
C ASP A 224 -16.62 5.00 5.36
N VAL A 225 -15.95 4.60 4.28
CA VAL A 225 -14.58 5.02 3.97
C VAL A 225 -14.68 6.17 2.97
N PRO A 226 -14.27 7.39 3.36
CA PRO A 226 -14.36 8.53 2.46
C PRO A 226 -13.45 8.33 1.23
N GLN A 227 -13.88 8.86 0.11
CA GLN A 227 -13.14 8.77 -1.17
C GLN A 227 -11.72 9.33 -1.05
N GLU A 228 -11.53 10.35 -0.22
CA GLU A 228 -10.24 10.95 0.09
C GLU A 228 -9.25 9.95 0.72
N ALA A 229 -9.76 8.97 1.47
CA ALA A 229 -8.93 7.93 2.06
C ALA A 229 -8.36 6.99 0.98
N PHE A 230 -9.15 6.65 -0.03
CA PHE A 230 -8.64 5.89 -1.19
C PHE A 230 -7.60 6.69 -1.96
N MET A 231 -7.86 7.97 -2.25
CA MET A 231 -6.92 8.84 -2.96
C MET A 231 -5.60 9.04 -2.22
N ALA A 232 -5.63 9.14 -0.89
CA ALA A 232 -4.42 9.35 -0.09
C ALA A 232 -3.59 8.08 0.05
N VAL A 233 -4.23 6.89 0.05
CA VAL A 233 -3.53 5.61 -0.01
C VAL A 233 -2.76 5.45 -1.33
N LEU A 234 -3.32 5.95 -2.43
CA LEU A 234 -2.63 5.97 -3.72
C LEU A 234 -1.31 6.76 -3.67
N LYS A 235 -1.30 7.86 -2.90
CA LYS A 235 -0.11 8.71 -2.71
C LYS A 235 0.93 8.11 -1.76
N LEU A 236 0.61 7.10 -0.97
CA LEU A 236 1.57 6.39 -0.10
C LEU A 236 2.39 5.35 -0.85
N ASN A 237 1.86 4.88 -1.97
CA ASN A 237 2.59 4.04 -2.90
C ASN A 237 3.41 4.86 -3.91
N GLN A 238 3.43 6.19 -3.71
CA GLN A 238 4.17 7.18 -4.51
C GLN A 238 5.48 7.60 -3.82
#